data_273bcb6a6d09e881bbe736f064486137
#
_entry.id   273bcb6a6d09e881bbe736f064486137
#
_cell.length_a   1.000
_cell.length_b   1.000
_cell.length_c   1.000
_cell.angle_alpha   90.00
_cell.angle_beta   90.00
_cell.angle_gamma   90.00
#
_symmetry.space_group_name_H-M   'P 1'
#
loop_
_entity.id
_entity.type
_entity.pdbx_description
1 polymer ?
#
loop_
_entity_poly.entity_id
_entity_poly.type
_entity_poly.pdbx_seq_one_letter_code
_entity_poly.pdbx_strand_id
1 'polypeptide(L)'
;MNIIKRIAFLALSLLLALGLTSCGSSGPDMPMEVTVNGKTIVIGRTTTGEMAGWGWEVAFMNSQSEIRSDAKYVACHYHIKVDGGGAGREFWVSVYVPFQKNMAGSRVDLSNEEAESRTAGVVYRVDVRKSAGEKLSISYNGTDLQRITWDTAEDWGAKVEEDSYGNKEAELAAARGTLKFEKSYTDDGLNELTVIMDTNSFSKLQK
;
A
#
# COMPACT_ATOMS: atom_id res chain seq x y z
N MET A 1 7.85 -38.98 -19.53
CA MET A 1 7.54 -37.53 -19.75
C MET A 1 8.84 -36.85 -20.09
N ASN A 2 9.01 -36.46 -21.35
CA ASN A 2 10.32 -36.11 -21.96
C ASN A 2 10.97 -34.89 -21.33
N ILE A 3 12.29 -34.98 -21.10
CA ILE A 3 13.17 -33.91 -20.58
C ILE A 3 13.01 -32.61 -21.37
N ILE A 4 12.76 -32.69 -22.68
CA ILE A 4 12.51 -31.57 -23.58
C ILE A 4 11.27 -30.74 -23.14
N LYS A 5 10.19 -31.36 -22.64
CA LYS A 5 9.00 -30.64 -22.16
C LYS A 5 9.26 -29.89 -20.84
N ARG A 6 10.16 -30.38 -20.00
CA ARG A 6 10.55 -29.70 -18.75
C ARG A 6 11.41 -28.48 -18.99
N ILE A 7 12.31 -28.55 -19.99
CA ILE A 7 13.16 -27.41 -20.39
C ILE A 7 12.31 -26.32 -21.05
N ALA A 8 11.33 -26.68 -21.89
CA ALA A 8 10.42 -25.71 -22.49
C ALA A 8 9.54 -24.99 -21.47
N PHE A 9 9.10 -25.67 -20.40
CA PHE A 9 8.32 -25.05 -19.33
C PHE A 9 9.15 -24.10 -18.46
N LEU A 10 10.40 -24.44 -18.18
CA LEU A 10 11.35 -23.56 -17.45
C LEU A 10 11.75 -22.34 -18.27
N ALA A 11 11.95 -22.49 -19.58
CA ALA A 11 12.26 -21.35 -20.46
C ALA A 11 11.06 -20.41 -20.63
N LEU A 12 9.83 -20.92 -20.66
CA LEU A 12 8.61 -20.10 -20.78
C LEU A 12 8.32 -19.32 -19.50
N SER A 13 8.58 -19.90 -18.32
CA SER A 13 8.44 -19.21 -17.04
C SER A 13 9.52 -18.12 -16.85
N LEU A 14 10.72 -18.31 -17.37
CA LEU A 14 11.78 -17.31 -17.33
C LEU A 14 11.55 -16.16 -18.31
N LEU A 15 10.91 -16.41 -19.45
CA LEU A 15 10.55 -15.38 -20.44
C LEU A 15 9.37 -14.50 -20.00
N LEU A 16 8.45 -15.03 -19.18
CA LEU A 16 7.37 -14.25 -18.58
C LEU A 16 7.85 -13.29 -17.46
N ALA A 17 8.99 -13.58 -16.84
CA ALA A 17 9.61 -12.71 -15.84
C ALA A 17 10.37 -11.51 -16.44
N LEU A 18 10.71 -11.55 -17.74
CA LEU A 18 11.50 -10.50 -18.41
C LEU A 18 10.64 -9.52 -19.24
N GLY A 19 9.32 -9.68 -19.25
CA GLY A 19 8.43 -8.98 -20.19
C GLY A 19 7.76 -7.68 -19.70
N LEU A 20 8.08 -7.17 -18.52
CA LEU A 20 7.47 -5.94 -18.00
C LEU A 20 8.51 -4.85 -17.69
N THR A 21 9.40 -4.57 -18.63
CA THR A 21 10.13 -3.29 -18.58
C THR A 21 9.16 -2.18 -18.93
N SER A 22 8.47 -1.67 -17.92
CA SER A 22 7.67 -0.44 -17.98
C SER A 22 8.62 0.72 -18.33
N CYS A 23 8.53 1.22 -19.54
CA CYS A 23 9.16 2.45 -19.94
C CYS A 23 8.54 3.61 -19.13
N GLY A 24 9.24 4.21 -18.16
CA GLY A 24 8.77 5.48 -17.60
C GLY A 24 9.10 5.85 -16.17
N SER A 25 9.73 5.00 -15.36
CA SER A 25 10.26 5.44 -14.06
C SER A 25 11.68 4.95 -13.85
N SER A 26 12.53 5.83 -13.36
CA SER A 26 13.96 5.57 -13.15
C SER A 26 14.28 4.86 -11.83
N GLY A 27 13.27 4.43 -11.07
CA GLY A 27 13.43 3.80 -9.77
C GLY A 27 13.51 2.27 -9.82
N PRO A 28 13.96 1.62 -8.72
CA PRO A 28 13.99 0.16 -8.59
C PRO A 28 12.58 -0.44 -8.68
N ASP A 29 12.48 -1.68 -9.18
CA ASP A 29 11.21 -2.42 -9.20
C ASP A 29 10.94 -3.02 -7.81
N MET A 30 10.34 -2.22 -6.95
CA MET A 30 9.95 -2.65 -5.61
C MET A 30 8.53 -3.24 -5.61
N PRO A 31 8.27 -4.28 -4.79
CA PRO A 31 6.93 -4.85 -4.66
C PRO A 31 5.92 -3.79 -4.23
N MET A 32 4.76 -3.74 -4.90
CA MET A 32 3.63 -2.89 -4.52
C MET A 32 2.63 -3.74 -3.74
N GLU A 33 3.10 -4.37 -2.65
CA GLU A 33 2.29 -5.24 -1.82
C GLU A 33 2.80 -5.31 -0.38
N VAL A 34 1.89 -5.52 0.56
CA VAL A 34 2.18 -5.72 1.98
C VAL A 34 1.43 -6.96 2.45
N THR A 35 2.10 -7.86 3.16
CA THR A 35 1.47 -9.04 3.75
C THR A 35 1.19 -8.81 5.22
N VAL A 36 -0.06 -9.04 5.64
CA VAL A 36 -0.54 -8.94 7.02
C VAL A 36 -1.24 -10.24 7.40
N ASN A 37 -0.80 -10.91 8.46
CA ASN A 37 -1.34 -12.21 8.91
C ASN A 37 -1.54 -13.22 7.77
N GLY A 38 -0.57 -13.30 6.85
CA GLY A 38 -0.59 -14.21 5.71
C GLY A 38 -1.57 -13.81 4.59
N LYS A 39 -2.21 -12.65 4.66
CA LYS A 39 -3.01 -12.05 3.59
C LYS A 39 -2.21 -10.97 2.88
N THR A 40 -2.11 -11.04 1.57
CA THR A 40 -1.34 -10.06 0.78
C THR A 40 -2.26 -8.99 0.22
N ILE A 41 -2.01 -7.74 0.61
CA ILE A 41 -2.65 -6.56 0.05
C ILE A 41 -1.82 -6.12 -1.14
N VAL A 42 -2.32 -6.35 -2.35
CA VAL A 42 -1.68 -5.90 -3.59
C VAL A 42 -2.21 -4.51 -3.94
N ILE A 43 -1.34 -3.51 -3.84
CA ILE A 43 -1.68 -2.11 -4.09
C ILE A 43 -2.01 -1.91 -5.57
N GLY A 44 -3.12 -1.25 -5.83
CA GLY A 44 -3.71 -1.11 -7.17
C GLY A 44 -4.65 -2.25 -7.58
N ARG A 45 -4.84 -3.28 -6.71
CA ARG A 45 -5.71 -4.44 -7.03
C ARG A 45 -6.63 -4.83 -5.88
N THR A 46 -6.11 -4.99 -4.67
CA THR A 46 -6.91 -5.38 -3.51
C THR A 46 -7.97 -4.33 -3.19
N THR A 47 -9.18 -4.77 -2.91
CA THR A 47 -10.30 -3.91 -2.54
C THR A 47 -10.61 -3.98 -1.05
N THR A 48 -11.30 -2.95 -0.53
CA THR A 48 -11.82 -2.98 0.84
C THR A 48 -12.82 -4.12 1.05
N GLY A 49 -13.59 -4.49 0.02
CA GLY A 49 -14.50 -5.64 0.06
C GLY A 49 -13.78 -6.98 0.22
N GLU A 50 -12.63 -7.17 -0.42
CA GLU A 50 -11.80 -8.36 -0.23
C GLU A 50 -11.26 -8.44 1.19
N MET A 51 -10.80 -7.32 1.79
CA MET A 51 -10.34 -7.27 3.17
C MET A 51 -11.47 -7.61 4.16
N ALA A 52 -12.67 -7.09 3.93
CA ALA A 52 -13.86 -7.49 4.71
C ALA A 52 -14.16 -9.00 4.56
N GLY A 53 -14.00 -9.55 3.35
CA GLY A 53 -14.13 -10.99 3.09
C GLY A 53 -13.08 -11.86 3.80
N TRP A 54 -11.94 -11.30 4.21
CA TRP A 54 -10.95 -11.96 5.06
C TRP A 54 -11.36 -11.97 6.55
N GLY A 55 -12.50 -11.35 6.90
CA GLY A 55 -12.97 -11.20 8.27
C GLY A 55 -12.40 -9.99 9.00
N TRP A 56 -11.78 -9.05 8.28
CA TRP A 56 -11.28 -7.81 8.86
C TRP A 56 -12.38 -6.75 8.93
N GLU A 57 -12.38 -5.97 9.99
CA GLU A 57 -13.25 -4.80 10.10
C GLU A 57 -12.64 -3.64 9.29
N VAL A 58 -13.42 -3.11 8.36
CA VAL A 58 -13.03 -1.99 7.48
C VAL A 58 -13.82 -0.76 7.90
N ALA A 59 -13.21 0.11 8.70
CA ALA A 59 -13.84 1.30 9.23
C ALA A 59 -13.45 2.54 8.42
N PHE A 60 -14.42 3.22 7.82
CA PHE A 60 -14.20 4.49 7.13
C PHE A 60 -13.79 5.58 8.13
N MET A 61 -12.79 6.38 7.77
CA MET A 61 -12.31 7.47 8.62
C MET A 61 -12.66 8.84 8.06
N ASN A 62 -12.26 9.10 6.84
CA ASN A 62 -12.53 10.36 6.13
C ASN A 62 -12.28 10.23 4.63
N SER A 63 -12.71 11.24 3.88
CA SER A 63 -12.27 11.47 2.51
C SER A 63 -11.39 12.71 2.44
N GLN A 64 -10.55 12.83 1.43
CA GLN A 64 -9.81 14.07 1.20
C GLN A 64 -10.78 15.22 0.89
N SER A 65 -10.53 16.36 1.53
CA SER A 65 -11.47 17.47 1.73
C SER A 65 -11.86 18.28 0.50
N GLU A 66 -11.22 18.09 -0.65
CA GLU A 66 -11.54 18.81 -1.88
C GLU A 66 -11.67 17.86 -3.06
N ILE A 67 -12.91 17.55 -3.41
CA ILE A 67 -13.20 16.79 -4.63
C ILE A 67 -13.35 17.76 -5.78
N ARG A 68 -12.37 17.77 -6.64
CA ARG A 68 -12.43 18.55 -7.89
C ARG A 68 -13.43 17.90 -8.85
N SER A 69 -14.19 18.72 -9.55
CA SER A 69 -15.19 18.27 -10.53
C SER A 69 -14.61 17.50 -11.73
N ASP A 70 -13.30 17.61 -11.96
CA ASP A 70 -12.53 16.92 -12.99
C ASP A 70 -11.78 15.68 -12.48
N ALA A 71 -11.92 15.34 -11.21
CA ALA A 71 -11.28 14.18 -10.62
C ALA A 71 -11.89 12.89 -11.21
N LYS A 72 -11.05 11.92 -11.55
CA LYS A 72 -11.49 10.58 -11.92
C LYS A 72 -11.78 9.69 -10.71
N TYR A 73 -11.08 9.96 -9.63
CA TYR A 73 -11.13 9.18 -8.39
C TYR A 73 -11.13 10.10 -7.18
N VAL A 74 -11.72 9.63 -6.11
CA VAL A 74 -11.70 10.25 -4.78
C VAL A 74 -10.87 9.37 -3.86
N ALA A 75 -9.95 9.97 -3.12
CA ALA A 75 -9.20 9.28 -2.08
C ALA A 75 -10.04 9.19 -0.80
N CYS A 76 -10.22 7.98 -0.29
CA CYS A 76 -10.88 7.70 0.97
C CYS A 76 -9.91 6.95 1.89
N HIS A 77 -9.94 7.26 3.18
CA HIS A 77 -9.06 6.65 4.18
C HIS A 77 -9.86 5.72 5.07
N TYR A 78 -9.33 4.53 5.31
CA TYR A 78 -9.93 3.50 6.13
C TYR A 78 -8.95 3.02 7.20
N HIS A 79 -9.51 2.70 8.34
CA HIS A 79 -8.84 2.01 9.42
C HIS A 79 -9.20 0.53 9.37
N ILE A 80 -8.20 -0.32 9.25
CA ILE A 80 -8.38 -1.76 9.14
C ILE A 80 -8.05 -2.39 10.47
N LYS A 81 -9.03 -3.11 11.05
CA LYS A 81 -8.83 -3.86 12.29
C LYS A 81 -8.85 -5.35 12.00
N VAL A 82 -7.81 -6.04 12.42
CA VAL A 82 -7.61 -7.46 12.18
C VAL A 82 -8.06 -8.25 13.42
N ASP A 83 -8.74 -9.36 13.20
CA ASP A 83 -9.19 -10.28 14.25
C ASP A 83 -9.98 -9.62 15.42
N GLY A 84 -10.96 -8.78 15.07
CA GLY A 84 -11.84 -8.13 16.04
C GLY A 84 -11.27 -6.86 16.67
N GLY A 85 -10.10 -6.42 16.21
CA GLY A 85 -9.49 -5.18 16.65
C GLY A 85 -8.83 -5.25 18.03
N GLY A 86 -8.49 -4.07 18.54
CA GLY A 86 -7.77 -3.89 19.80
C GLY A 86 -6.41 -3.23 19.57
N ALA A 87 -5.83 -2.65 20.62
CA ALA A 87 -4.59 -1.88 20.53
C ALA A 87 -3.49 -2.68 19.84
N GLY A 88 -2.97 -2.16 18.74
CA GLY A 88 -1.88 -2.75 17.96
C GLY A 88 -2.29 -3.87 17.01
N ARG A 89 -3.60 -4.05 16.72
CA ARG A 89 -4.07 -4.96 15.66
C ARG A 89 -4.76 -4.21 14.53
N GLU A 90 -4.22 -3.07 14.18
CA GLU A 90 -4.82 -2.13 13.26
C GLU A 90 -3.77 -1.46 12.39
N PHE A 91 -4.15 -1.10 11.18
CA PHE A 91 -3.34 -0.35 10.24
C PHE A 91 -4.24 0.49 9.31
N TRP A 92 -3.63 1.33 8.48
CA TRP A 92 -4.35 2.28 7.66
C TRP A 92 -4.22 1.93 6.19
N VAL A 93 -5.30 2.14 5.45
CA VAL A 93 -5.27 2.08 3.98
C VAL A 93 -5.96 3.30 3.40
N SER A 94 -5.46 3.73 2.24
CA SER A 94 -6.16 4.70 1.41
C SER A 94 -6.58 4.03 0.12
N VAL A 95 -7.81 4.30 -0.30
CA VAL A 95 -8.40 3.71 -1.50
C VAL A 95 -8.84 4.80 -2.47
N TYR A 96 -8.79 4.49 -3.76
CA TYR A 96 -9.44 5.29 -4.78
C TYR A 96 -10.84 4.73 -5.05
N VAL A 97 -11.84 5.62 -4.94
CA VAL A 97 -13.23 5.37 -5.32
C VAL A 97 -13.50 6.15 -6.61
N PRO A 98 -14.15 5.55 -7.62
CA PRO A 98 -14.53 6.28 -8.83
C PRO A 98 -15.35 7.52 -8.52
N PHE A 99 -14.99 8.66 -9.12
CA PHE A 99 -15.71 9.91 -8.94
C PHE A 99 -17.14 9.81 -9.48
N GLN A 100 -18.10 10.27 -8.71
CA GLN A 100 -19.50 10.45 -9.15
C GLN A 100 -19.86 11.92 -9.09
N LYS A 101 -20.63 12.40 -10.06
CA LYS A 101 -20.96 13.83 -10.20
C LYS A 101 -21.64 14.46 -8.97
N ASN A 102 -22.37 13.67 -8.19
CA ASN A 102 -22.98 14.09 -6.93
C ASN A 102 -21.98 14.31 -5.78
N MET A 103 -20.71 13.95 -5.97
CA MET A 103 -19.63 14.18 -5.01
C MET A 103 -18.97 15.56 -5.17
N ALA A 104 -19.27 16.29 -6.27
CA ALA A 104 -18.65 17.59 -6.50
C ALA A 104 -19.19 18.64 -5.53
N GLY A 105 -18.27 19.37 -4.87
CA GLY A 105 -18.60 20.49 -3.97
C GLY A 105 -18.91 20.12 -2.53
N SER A 106 -18.83 18.86 -2.15
CA SER A 106 -19.03 18.40 -0.80
C SER A 106 -17.68 18.06 -0.15
N ARG A 107 -17.39 18.53 1.06
CA ARG A 107 -16.69 17.67 2.02
C ARG A 107 -17.56 16.44 2.09
N VAL A 108 -17.11 15.35 1.52
CA VAL A 108 -17.88 14.11 1.61
C VAL A 108 -17.67 13.57 3.01
N ASP A 109 -18.46 14.06 3.95
CA ASP A 109 -18.86 13.28 5.10
C ASP A 109 -19.72 12.14 4.54
N LEU A 110 -19.04 11.13 3.97
CA LEU A 110 -19.67 9.87 3.66
C LEU A 110 -20.12 9.31 5.00
N SER A 111 -21.43 9.15 5.19
CA SER A 111 -21.92 8.35 6.30
C SER A 111 -21.29 6.96 6.24
N ASN A 112 -21.14 6.28 7.38
CA ASN A 112 -20.60 4.92 7.40
C ASN A 112 -21.35 3.99 6.43
N GLU A 113 -22.67 4.14 6.27
CA GLU A 113 -23.49 3.38 5.33
C GLU A 113 -23.14 3.66 3.87
N GLU A 114 -22.84 4.92 3.51
CA GLU A 114 -22.39 5.25 2.15
C GLU A 114 -20.96 4.75 1.89
N ALA A 115 -20.09 4.74 2.89
CA ALA A 115 -18.76 4.17 2.81
C ALA A 115 -18.81 2.65 2.67
N GLU A 116 -19.66 1.96 3.41
CA GLU A 116 -19.88 0.51 3.32
C GLU A 116 -20.48 0.12 1.96
N SER A 117 -21.40 0.91 1.39
CA SER A 117 -21.95 0.67 0.05
C SER A 117 -20.91 0.85 -1.06
N ARG A 118 -19.76 1.47 -0.77
CA ARG A 118 -18.65 1.73 -1.69
C ARG A 118 -17.45 0.80 -1.47
N THR A 119 -17.67 -0.38 -0.93
CA THR A 119 -16.65 -1.41 -0.65
C THR A 119 -15.84 -1.90 -1.88
N ALA A 120 -16.02 -1.28 -3.04
CA ALA A 120 -15.24 -1.51 -4.25
C ALA A 120 -14.00 -0.59 -4.38
N GLY A 121 -13.68 0.18 -3.34
CA GLY A 121 -12.50 1.05 -3.36
C GLY A 121 -11.20 0.24 -3.44
N VAL A 122 -10.37 0.53 -4.46
CA VAL A 122 -9.10 -0.14 -4.70
C VAL A 122 -8.01 0.54 -3.87
N VAL A 123 -7.28 -0.24 -3.09
CA VAL A 123 -6.16 0.25 -2.26
C VAL A 123 -5.06 0.82 -3.15
N TYR A 124 -4.65 2.06 -2.88
CA TYR A 124 -3.49 2.67 -3.52
C TYR A 124 -2.37 3.03 -2.52
N ARG A 125 -2.66 2.98 -1.21
CA ARG A 125 -1.71 3.25 -0.14
C ARG A 125 -1.98 2.34 1.05
N VAL A 126 -0.93 1.83 1.65
CA VAL A 126 -0.94 1.08 2.91
C VAL A 126 0.08 1.70 3.85
N ASP A 127 -0.34 2.00 5.07
CA ASP A 127 0.51 2.51 6.15
C ASP A 127 0.54 1.49 7.28
N VAL A 128 1.71 0.97 7.60
CA VAL A 128 1.91 -0.03 8.67
C VAL A 128 2.96 0.43 9.66
N ARG A 129 2.67 0.26 10.96
CA ARG A 129 3.56 0.64 12.06
C ARG A 129 4.15 -0.58 12.74
N LYS A 130 5.36 -0.47 13.26
CA LYS A 130 6.00 -1.53 14.05
C LYS A 130 5.22 -1.90 15.29
N SER A 131 4.54 -0.95 15.91
CA SER A 131 3.63 -1.20 17.05
C SER A 131 2.48 -2.15 16.71
N ALA A 132 1.98 -2.11 15.46
CA ALA A 132 1.03 -3.10 14.96
C ALA A 132 1.72 -4.45 14.71
N GLY A 133 2.97 -4.45 14.21
CA GLY A 133 3.77 -5.64 13.95
C GLY A 133 4.15 -6.44 15.21
N GLU A 134 4.02 -5.87 16.41
CA GLU A 134 4.16 -6.63 17.67
C GLU A 134 3.03 -7.65 17.86
N LYS A 135 1.87 -7.43 17.25
CA LYS A 135 0.67 -8.27 17.41
C LYS A 135 0.12 -8.82 16.09
N LEU A 136 0.61 -8.31 14.98
CA LEU A 136 0.29 -8.77 13.63
C LEU A 136 1.59 -9.23 12.96
N SER A 137 1.53 -10.33 12.24
CA SER A 137 2.62 -10.71 11.32
C SER A 137 2.56 -9.80 10.11
N ILE A 138 3.43 -8.79 10.03
CA ILE A 138 3.49 -7.86 8.91
C ILE A 138 4.83 -8.03 8.21
N SER A 139 4.81 -8.19 6.89
CA SER A 139 6.04 -8.25 6.09
C SER A 139 5.93 -7.46 4.79
N TYR A 140 7.07 -6.94 4.37
CA TYR A 140 7.25 -6.24 3.09
C TYR A 140 8.50 -6.77 2.40
N ASN A 141 8.42 -7.06 1.11
CA ASN A 141 9.53 -7.60 0.31
C ASN A 141 10.21 -8.82 0.98
N GLY A 142 9.40 -9.73 1.57
CA GLY A 142 9.90 -10.91 2.27
C GLY A 142 10.54 -10.64 3.63
N THR A 143 10.66 -9.39 4.06
CA THR A 143 11.25 -8.99 5.34
C THR A 143 10.15 -8.67 6.35
N ASP A 144 10.24 -9.25 7.55
CA ASP A 144 9.38 -8.89 8.68
C ASP A 144 9.53 -7.40 9.02
N LEU A 145 8.41 -6.69 9.22
CA LEU A 145 8.41 -5.24 9.50
C LEU A 145 9.28 -4.88 10.70
N GLN A 146 9.34 -5.74 11.73
CA GLN A 146 10.17 -5.52 12.92
C GLN A 146 11.67 -5.47 12.60
N ARG A 147 12.09 -6.13 11.52
CA ARG A 147 13.47 -6.23 11.07
C ARG A 147 13.85 -5.16 10.05
N ILE A 148 12.90 -4.41 9.52
CA ILE A 148 13.20 -3.30 8.62
C ILE A 148 13.83 -2.17 9.43
N THR A 149 15.04 -1.78 9.09
CA THR A 149 15.82 -0.70 9.71
C THR A 149 16.12 0.39 8.70
N TRP A 150 16.78 1.47 9.13
CA TRP A 150 17.30 2.50 8.22
C TRP A 150 18.29 1.90 7.22
N ASP A 151 19.21 1.03 7.69
CA ASP A 151 20.16 0.34 6.81
C ASP A 151 19.43 -0.52 5.75
N THR A 152 18.34 -1.19 6.14
CA THR A 152 17.49 -1.93 5.18
C THR A 152 16.88 -1.01 4.13
N ALA A 153 16.41 0.16 4.53
CA ALA A 153 15.86 1.14 3.60
C ALA A 153 16.93 1.68 2.63
N GLU A 154 18.13 1.97 3.14
CA GLU A 154 19.28 2.39 2.34
C GLU A 154 19.75 1.29 1.37
N ASP A 155 19.80 0.02 1.82
CA ASP A 155 20.12 -1.13 0.97
C ASP A 155 19.13 -1.30 -0.19
N TRP A 156 17.87 -0.92 0.01
CA TRP A 156 16.86 -0.87 -1.06
C TRP A 156 17.00 0.36 -1.96
N GLY A 157 17.85 1.32 -1.57
CA GLY A 157 18.14 2.54 -2.33
C GLY A 157 17.34 3.77 -1.87
N ALA A 158 16.72 3.73 -0.68
CA ALA A 158 16.08 4.89 -0.10
C ALA A 158 17.13 5.94 0.30
N LYS A 159 16.77 7.20 0.14
CA LYS A 159 17.57 8.32 0.62
C LYS A 159 17.10 8.70 2.01
N VAL A 160 17.93 8.48 3.01
CA VAL A 160 17.66 8.87 4.40
C VAL A 160 18.00 10.36 4.58
N GLU A 161 17.08 11.11 5.12
CA GLU A 161 17.24 12.54 5.45
C GLU A 161 16.92 12.73 6.94
N GLU A 162 17.61 13.66 7.56
CA GLU A 162 17.38 14.06 8.94
C GLU A 162 17.22 15.57 9.01
N ASP A 163 16.11 16.03 9.60
CA ASP A 163 15.87 17.46 9.75
C ASP A 163 16.64 18.08 10.93
N SER A 164 16.58 19.39 11.08
CA SER A 164 17.24 20.12 12.16
C SER A 164 16.70 19.78 13.57
N TYR A 165 15.60 19.06 13.67
CA TYR A 165 14.99 18.61 14.93
C TYR A 165 15.31 17.15 15.23
N GLY A 166 16.11 16.47 14.37
CA GLY A 166 16.44 15.07 14.50
C GLY A 166 15.33 14.11 14.04
N ASN A 167 14.33 14.62 13.29
CA ASN A 167 13.36 13.72 12.65
C ASN A 167 14.01 13.04 11.46
N LYS A 168 13.97 11.73 11.45
CA LYS A 168 14.52 10.89 10.39
C LYS A 168 13.42 10.38 9.51
N GLU A 169 13.55 10.56 8.21
CA GLU A 169 12.68 10.01 7.20
C GLU A 169 13.49 9.50 6.02
N ALA A 170 12.92 8.57 5.26
CA ALA A 170 13.51 8.14 4.01
C ALA A 170 12.44 7.93 2.96
N GLU A 171 12.78 8.25 1.72
CA GLU A 171 11.90 8.04 0.59
C GLU A 171 12.64 7.26 -0.51
N LEU A 172 11.95 6.29 -1.08
CA LEU A 172 12.40 5.53 -2.23
C LEU A 172 11.38 5.65 -3.36
N ALA A 173 11.74 6.38 -4.41
CA ALA A 173 10.96 6.41 -5.64
C ALA A 173 11.14 5.07 -6.37
N ALA A 174 10.12 4.24 -6.37
CA ALA A 174 10.08 2.96 -7.06
C ALA A 174 9.44 3.08 -8.44
N ALA A 175 9.58 2.05 -9.27
CA ALA A 175 9.07 2.02 -10.64
C ALA A 175 7.55 2.26 -10.75
N ARG A 176 6.76 1.96 -9.73
CA ARG A 176 5.28 2.07 -9.73
C ARG A 176 4.72 2.95 -8.62
N GLY A 177 5.56 3.57 -7.84
CA GLY A 177 5.12 4.36 -6.69
C GLY A 177 6.27 4.78 -5.79
N THR A 178 5.95 4.97 -4.52
CA THR A 178 6.90 5.46 -3.52
C THR A 178 6.78 4.63 -2.25
N LEU A 179 7.92 4.30 -1.65
CA LEU A 179 8.01 3.85 -0.29
C LEU A 179 8.47 5.00 0.58
N LYS A 180 7.80 5.16 1.74
CA LYS A 180 8.22 6.12 2.77
C LYS A 180 8.49 5.38 4.06
N PHE A 181 9.52 5.83 4.76
CA PHE A 181 9.96 5.30 6.03
C PHE A 181 10.03 6.45 7.02
N GLU A 182 9.38 6.32 8.16
CA GLU A 182 9.29 7.37 9.14
C GLU A 182 9.80 6.90 10.50
N LYS A 183 10.44 7.80 11.25
CA LYS A 183 10.98 7.60 12.58
C LYS A 183 9.87 7.39 13.61
N SER A 184 10.20 6.67 14.67
CA SER A 184 9.44 6.65 15.91
C SER A 184 9.55 8.00 16.64
N TYR A 185 8.47 8.43 17.28
CA TYR A 185 8.50 9.59 18.18
C TYR A 185 9.20 9.29 19.53
N THR A 186 9.42 8.04 19.84
CA THR A 186 9.95 7.59 21.13
C THR A 186 11.40 7.17 21.12
N ASP A 187 11.93 6.85 19.94
CA ASP A 187 13.31 6.41 19.73
C ASP A 187 13.79 6.76 18.32
N ASP A 188 15.07 6.51 18.02
CA ASP A 188 15.66 6.79 16.70
C ASP A 188 15.41 5.70 15.66
N GLY A 189 14.63 4.68 16.02
CA GLY A 189 14.28 3.58 15.15
C GLY A 189 13.26 3.92 14.09
N LEU A 190 13.28 3.20 12.98
CA LEU A 190 12.22 3.23 11.99
C LEU A 190 10.95 2.65 12.62
N ASN A 191 9.83 3.37 12.50
CA ASN A 191 8.56 2.98 13.09
C ASN A 191 7.47 2.68 12.06
N GLU A 192 7.43 3.42 10.97
CA GLU A 192 6.34 3.34 9.99
C GLU A 192 6.90 3.08 8.59
N LEU A 193 6.24 2.19 7.87
CA LEU A 193 6.42 1.97 6.43
C LEU A 193 5.12 2.31 5.73
N THR A 194 5.21 3.20 4.75
CA THR A 194 4.15 3.51 3.81
C THR A 194 4.52 3.02 2.42
N VAL A 195 3.60 2.33 1.76
CA VAL A 195 3.71 1.92 0.35
C VAL A 195 2.60 2.59 -0.44
N ILE A 196 2.96 3.46 -1.39
CA ILE A 196 2.01 4.27 -2.17
C ILE A 196 2.22 4.00 -3.66
N MET A 197 1.14 3.72 -4.39
CA MET A 197 1.17 3.68 -5.85
C MET A 197 0.95 5.08 -6.42
N ASP A 198 1.75 5.47 -7.41
CA ASP A 198 1.53 6.74 -8.09
C ASP A 198 0.24 6.71 -8.96
N THR A 199 -0.37 7.89 -9.14
CA THR A 199 -1.65 8.04 -9.84
C THR A 199 -1.59 7.56 -11.29
N ASN A 200 -0.44 7.69 -11.96
CA ASN A 200 -0.30 7.26 -13.35
C ASN A 200 -0.25 5.74 -13.45
N SER A 201 0.49 5.09 -12.56
CA SER A 201 0.54 3.63 -12.46
C SER A 201 -0.82 3.06 -12.09
N PHE A 202 -1.53 3.65 -11.12
CA PHE A 202 -2.89 3.29 -10.77
C PHE A 202 -3.84 3.40 -11.97
N SER A 203 -3.82 4.53 -12.69
CA SER A 203 -4.70 4.76 -13.85
C SER A 203 -4.44 3.79 -15.01
N LYS A 204 -3.22 3.26 -15.14
CA LYS A 204 -2.91 2.22 -16.15
C LYS A 204 -3.49 0.85 -15.78
N LEU A 205 -3.56 0.52 -14.48
CA LEU A 205 -4.11 -0.75 -14.02
C LEU A 205 -5.62 -0.81 -14.11
N GLN A 206 -6.31 0.32 -14.17
CA GLN A 206 -7.77 0.41 -14.24
C GLN A 206 -8.31 0.42 -15.70
N LYS A 207 -7.46 0.25 -16.70
CA LYS A 207 -7.81 0.11 -18.12
C LYS A 207 -7.90 -1.35 -18.54
#